data_13eaf44fb82f574a28e561dde1225db5
#
_entry.id   13eaf44fb82f574a28e561dde1225db5
#
_cell.length_a   1.000
_cell.length_b   1.000
_cell.length_c   1.000
_cell.angle_alpha   90.00
_cell.angle_beta   90.00
_cell.angle_gamma   90.00
#
_symmetry.space_group_name_H-M   'P 1'
#
loop_
_entity.id
_entity.type
_entity.pdbx_description
1 polymer ?
#
loop_
_entity_poly.entity_id
_entity_poly.type
_entity_poly.pdbx_seq_one_letter_code
_entity_poly.pdbx_strand_id
1 'polypeptide(L)'
;MSTITLESPFSTLPVLIAQHAIDRAEHPALIEDDQQMTYRQLDAEANRVAAALQRDGLKAGDAIAICGSNSINYAVLFVGALRAGLTVAPLAPSSSPESLLGMLADSASKLFFVDASVNKAIAGVRDRLSMPLLTLDNSGSEFLIRSLLLGEDQPERAVTFVN
;
A
#
# COMPACT_ATOMS: atom_id res chain seq x y z
N MET A 1 -11.51 -25.91 -4.39
CA MET A 1 -11.25 -25.00 -3.24
C MET A 1 -10.00 -25.48 -2.53
N SER A 2 -8.90 -24.74 -2.66
CA SER A 2 -7.70 -25.07 -1.89
C SER A 2 -7.89 -24.56 -0.47
N THR A 3 -8.03 -25.46 0.48
CA THR A 3 -8.06 -25.11 1.91
C THR A 3 -6.62 -24.89 2.34
N ILE A 4 -6.30 -23.63 2.70
CA ILE A 4 -5.00 -23.32 3.31
C ILE A 4 -5.03 -23.89 4.72
N THR A 5 -4.20 -24.88 4.99
CA THR A 5 -4.04 -25.51 6.30
C THR A 5 -2.67 -25.16 6.88
N LEU A 6 -2.45 -25.44 8.15
CA LEU A 6 -1.14 -25.27 8.80
C LEU A 6 -0.03 -26.13 8.16
N GLU A 7 -0.42 -27.14 7.36
CA GLU A 7 0.48 -28.02 6.60
C GLU A 7 0.79 -27.47 5.20
N SER A 8 0.14 -26.37 4.77
CA SER A 8 0.40 -25.75 3.48
C SER A 8 1.81 -25.13 3.46
N PRO A 9 2.51 -25.17 2.32
CA PRO A 9 3.79 -24.50 2.18
C PRO A 9 3.68 -23.01 2.53
N PHE A 10 4.75 -22.43 3.07
CA PHE A 10 4.82 -21.00 3.33
C PHE A 10 4.46 -20.22 2.06
N SER A 11 3.63 -19.20 2.23
CA SER A 11 3.25 -18.29 1.13
C SER A 11 3.20 -16.85 1.64
N THR A 12 3.51 -15.89 0.77
CA THR A 12 3.40 -14.48 1.08
C THR A 12 1.98 -13.97 0.88
N LEU A 13 1.62 -12.89 1.57
CA LEU A 13 0.30 -12.27 1.42
C LEU A 13 -0.06 -11.91 -0.04
N PRO A 14 0.82 -11.30 -0.85
CA PRO A 14 0.52 -11.04 -2.26
C PRO A 14 0.23 -12.30 -3.08
N VAL A 15 0.94 -13.40 -2.81
CA VAL A 15 0.72 -14.69 -3.50
C VAL A 15 -0.64 -15.28 -3.10
N LEU A 16 -1.00 -15.23 -1.82
CA LEU A 16 -2.31 -15.69 -1.35
C LEU A 16 -3.47 -14.91 -1.96
N ILE A 17 -3.32 -13.59 -2.09
CA ILE A 17 -4.34 -12.74 -2.72
C ILE A 17 -4.47 -13.09 -4.21
N ALA A 18 -3.36 -13.28 -4.93
CA ALA A 18 -3.39 -13.70 -6.33
C ALA A 18 -4.08 -15.06 -6.50
N GLN A 19 -3.81 -16.02 -5.61
CA GLN A 19 -4.49 -17.32 -5.62
C GLN A 19 -6.00 -17.17 -5.37
N HIS A 20 -6.40 -16.34 -4.40
CA HIS A 20 -7.82 -16.07 -4.15
C HIS A 20 -8.50 -15.31 -5.28
N ALA A 21 -7.78 -14.47 -6.01
CA ALA A 21 -8.29 -13.80 -7.21
C ALA A 21 -8.65 -14.81 -8.34
N ILE A 22 -8.05 -16.00 -8.31
CA ILE A 22 -8.38 -17.11 -9.22
C ILE A 22 -9.51 -17.95 -8.64
N ASP A 23 -9.33 -18.46 -7.40
CA ASP A 23 -10.22 -19.48 -6.80
C ASP A 23 -11.57 -18.93 -6.36
N ARG A 24 -11.63 -17.65 -5.98
CA ARG A 24 -12.80 -16.97 -5.44
C ARG A 24 -12.89 -15.50 -5.89
N ALA A 25 -12.70 -15.27 -7.17
CA ALA A 25 -12.54 -13.97 -7.80
C ALA A 25 -13.58 -12.91 -7.38
N GLU A 26 -14.85 -13.31 -7.33
CA GLU A 26 -15.98 -12.42 -7.03
C GLU A 26 -16.33 -12.32 -5.53
N HIS A 27 -15.61 -13.05 -4.67
CA HIS A 27 -15.80 -12.91 -3.23
C HIS A 27 -15.27 -11.56 -2.73
N PRO A 28 -15.99 -10.91 -1.79
CA PRO A 28 -15.46 -9.72 -1.12
C PRO A 28 -14.15 -10.02 -0.40
N ALA A 29 -13.13 -9.25 -0.70
CA ALA A 29 -11.83 -9.27 -0.03
C ALA A 29 -11.72 -8.15 1.01
N LEU A 30 -12.27 -6.98 0.70
CA LEU A 30 -12.29 -5.80 1.56
C LEU A 30 -13.70 -5.22 1.59
N ILE A 31 -14.11 -4.75 2.76
CA ILE A 31 -15.40 -4.06 2.98
C ILE A 31 -15.13 -2.82 3.82
N GLU A 32 -15.62 -1.67 3.35
CA GLU A 32 -15.52 -0.38 4.02
C GLU A 32 -16.89 0.32 3.85
N ASP A 33 -17.64 0.45 4.93
CA ASP A 33 -19.00 0.97 4.93
C ASP A 33 -19.89 0.27 3.87
N ASP A 34 -20.39 1.01 2.89
CA ASP A 34 -21.19 0.48 1.77
C ASP A 34 -20.36 0.06 0.56
N GLN A 35 -19.04 0.20 0.63
CA GLN A 35 -18.14 -0.18 -0.45
C GLN A 35 -17.52 -1.56 -0.20
N GLN A 36 -17.36 -2.31 -1.27
CA GLN A 36 -16.65 -3.57 -1.23
C GLN A 36 -15.72 -3.71 -2.44
N MET A 37 -14.63 -4.43 -2.22
CA MET A 37 -13.68 -4.80 -3.27
C MET A 37 -13.52 -6.31 -3.28
N THR A 38 -13.68 -6.94 -4.45
CA THR A 38 -13.48 -8.38 -4.61
C THR A 38 -12.00 -8.75 -4.65
N TYR A 39 -11.67 -10.05 -4.50
CA TYR A 39 -10.29 -10.52 -4.64
C TYR A 39 -9.71 -10.22 -6.02
N ARG A 40 -10.49 -10.35 -7.09
CA ARG A 40 -10.08 -9.97 -8.44
C ARG A 40 -9.70 -8.49 -8.55
N GLN A 41 -10.53 -7.63 -7.98
CA GLN A 41 -10.29 -6.19 -7.98
C GLN A 41 -9.07 -5.83 -7.13
N LEU A 42 -8.94 -6.40 -5.93
CA LEU A 42 -7.80 -6.17 -5.06
C LEU A 42 -6.48 -6.60 -5.74
N ASP A 43 -6.48 -7.76 -6.39
CA ASP A 43 -5.30 -8.25 -7.11
C ASP A 43 -4.90 -7.31 -8.26
N ALA A 44 -5.88 -6.86 -9.06
CA ALA A 44 -5.65 -5.92 -10.15
C ALA A 44 -5.12 -4.56 -9.65
N GLU A 45 -5.74 -4.00 -8.60
CA GLU A 45 -5.31 -2.71 -8.04
C GLU A 45 -3.93 -2.81 -7.38
N ALA A 46 -3.65 -3.90 -6.66
CA ALA A 46 -2.34 -4.14 -6.08
C ALA A 46 -1.24 -4.26 -7.15
N ASN A 47 -1.55 -4.86 -8.31
CA ASN A 47 -0.62 -4.90 -9.45
C ASN A 47 -0.31 -3.49 -9.98
N ARG A 48 -1.34 -2.64 -10.13
CA ARG A 48 -1.16 -1.26 -10.59
C ARG A 48 -0.31 -0.45 -9.62
N VAL A 49 -0.58 -0.58 -8.32
CA VAL A 49 0.23 0.07 -7.27
C VAL A 49 1.68 -0.39 -7.33
N ALA A 50 1.91 -1.70 -7.41
CA ALA A 50 3.26 -2.25 -7.50
C ALA A 50 4.02 -1.71 -8.73
N ALA A 51 3.38 -1.72 -9.91
CA ALA A 51 3.96 -1.20 -11.13
C ALA A 51 4.31 0.30 -11.02
N ALA A 52 3.41 1.08 -10.41
CA ALA A 52 3.62 2.51 -10.23
C ALA A 52 4.78 2.81 -9.26
N LEU A 53 4.86 2.12 -8.12
CA LEU A 53 5.97 2.27 -7.18
C LEU A 53 7.31 1.91 -7.81
N GLN A 54 7.35 0.86 -8.64
CA GLN A 54 8.55 0.48 -9.40
C GLN A 54 8.90 1.51 -10.47
N ARG A 55 7.92 2.01 -11.22
CA ARG A 55 8.10 3.09 -12.21
C ARG A 55 8.68 4.35 -11.56
N ASP A 56 8.24 4.67 -10.35
CA ASP A 56 8.71 5.83 -9.59
C ASP A 56 10.10 5.59 -8.95
N GLY A 57 10.74 4.47 -9.28
CA GLY A 57 12.12 4.17 -8.96
C GLY A 57 12.34 3.45 -7.64
N LEU A 58 11.28 3.00 -6.94
CA LEU A 58 11.45 2.19 -5.74
C LEU A 58 11.88 0.78 -6.12
N LYS A 59 12.76 0.22 -5.29
CA LYS A 59 13.37 -1.10 -5.50
C LYS A 59 13.02 -2.03 -4.35
N ALA A 60 13.09 -3.32 -4.60
CA ALA A 60 12.93 -4.32 -3.55
C ALA A 60 13.85 -4.02 -2.35
N GLY A 61 13.28 -4.07 -1.15
CA GLY A 61 13.96 -3.70 0.09
C GLY A 61 13.82 -2.23 0.50
N ASP A 62 13.39 -1.34 -0.40
CA ASP A 62 13.06 0.04 -0.01
C ASP A 62 11.84 0.06 0.92
N ALA A 63 11.77 1.07 1.79
CA ALA A 63 10.66 1.25 2.70
C ALA A 63 9.72 2.38 2.27
N ILE A 64 8.42 2.19 2.53
CA ILE A 64 7.41 3.24 2.52
C ILE A 64 6.71 3.28 3.87
N ALA A 65 6.28 4.46 4.30
CA ALA A 65 5.46 4.62 5.50
C ALA A 65 4.00 4.89 5.13
N ILE A 66 3.09 4.33 5.89
CA ILE A 66 1.64 4.58 5.75
C ILE A 66 1.10 4.97 7.13
N CYS A 67 0.43 6.12 7.20
CA CYS A 67 -0.22 6.60 8.42
C CYS A 67 -1.63 7.09 8.10
N GLY A 68 -2.62 6.39 8.56
CA GLY A 68 -4.02 6.71 8.31
C GLY A 68 -4.96 5.67 8.91
N SER A 69 -6.24 5.95 8.83
CA SER A 69 -7.30 5.03 9.21
C SER A 69 -7.38 3.85 8.25
N ASN A 70 -7.90 2.73 8.75
CA ASN A 70 -8.14 1.56 7.90
C ASN A 70 -9.13 1.91 6.78
N SER A 71 -8.74 1.63 5.55
CA SER A 71 -9.56 1.87 4.37
C SER A 71 -9.21 0.88 3.26
N ILE A 72 -10.06 0.79 2.25
CA ILE A 72 -9.77 0.01 1.04
C ILE A 72 -8.46 0.52 0.39
N ASN A 73 -8.28 1.83 0.28
CA ASN A 73 -7.07 2.42 -0.29
C ASN A 73 -5.80 2.07 0.50
N TYR A 74 -5.90 2.08 1.85
CA TYR A 74 -4.80 1.66 2.71
C TYR A 74 -4.39 0.21 2.42
N ALA A 75 -5.37 -0.69 2.37
CA ALA A 75 -5.12 -2.11 2.12
C ALA A 75 -4.54 -2.36 0.72
N VAL A 76 -5.07 -1.69 -0.31
CA VAL A 76 -4.57 -1.78 -1.69
C VAL A 76 -3.10 -1.32 -1.78
N LEU A 77 -2.78 -0.18 -1.18
CA LEU A 77 -1.40 0.32 -1.13
C LEU A 77 -0.48 -0.66 -0.39
N PHE A 78 -0.92 -1.15 0.77
CA PHE A 78 -0.16 -2.10 1.58
C PHE A 78 0.20 -3.36 0.77
N VAL A 79 -0.80 -3.99 0.15
CA VAL A 79 -0.60 -5.20 -0.65
C VAL A 79 0.24 -4.93 -1.89
N GLY A 80 0.01 -3.81 -2.57
CA GLY A 80 0.77 -3.41 -3.75
C GLY A 80 2.24 -3.15 -3.43
N ALA A 81 2.53 -2.50 -2.30
CA ALA A 81 3.90 -2.28 -1.84
C ALA A 81 4.61 -3.59 -1.51
N LEU A 82 3.96 -4.51 -0.80
CA LEU A 82 4.51 -5.85 -0.55
C LEU A 82 4.76 -6.61 -1.86
N ARG A 83 3.87 -6.48 -2.85
CA ARG A 83 4.02 -7.10 -4.18
C ARG A 83 5.20 -6.52 -4.94
N ALA A 84 5.50 -5.24 -4.77
CA ALA A 84 6.69 -4.60 -5.30
C ALA A 84 7.99 -4.97 -4.56
N GLY A 85 7.92 -5.80 -3.54
CA GLY A 85 9.06 -6.20 -2.71
C GLY A 85 9.50 -5.13 -1.71
N LEU A 86 8.61 -4.16 -1.40
CA LEU A 86 8.92 -3.08 -0.47
C LEU A 86 8.65 -3.49 0.97
N THR A 87 9.31 -2.82 1.89
CA THR A 87 8.98 -2.84 3.30
C THR A 87 7.91 -1.78 3.57
N VAL A 88 6.86 -2.16 4.28
CA VAL A 88 5.83 -1.22 4.70
C VAL A 88 5.97 -0.94 6.19
N ALA A 89 6.07 0.34 6.56
CA ALA A 89 6.06 0.83 7.93
C ALA A 89 4.69 1.43 8.27
N PRO A 90 3.76 0.66 8.87
CA PRO A 90 2.49 1.19 9.35
C PRO A 90 2.72 2.06 10.57
N LEU A 91 2.27 3.30 10.52
CA LEU A 91 2.38 4.25 11.63
C LEU A 91 0.99 4.54 12.21
N ALA A 92 0.93 4.71 13.53
CA ALA A 92 -0.34 4.97 14.20
C ALA A 92 -0.80 6.43 13.95
N PRO A 93 -2.03 6.66 13.44
CA PRO A 93 -2.53 8.01 13.18
C PRO A 93 -2.74 8.85 14.45
N SER A 94 -2.75 8.22 15.62
CA SER A 94 -2.80 8.88 16.93
C SER A 94 -1.45 9.40 17.44
N SER A 95 -0.36 9.12 16.72
CA SER A 95 0.97 9.60 17.09
C SER A 95 1.10 11.11 16.93
N SER A 96 1.88 11.74 17.81
CA SER A 96 2.19 13.16 17.66
C SER A 96 3.03 13.41 16.39
N PRO A 97 2.96 14.61 15.80
CA PRO A 97 3.79 14.97 14.64
C PRO A 97 5.28 14.73 14.87
N GLU A 98 5.78 15.06 16.06
CA GLU A 98 7.20 14.83 16.42
C GLU A 98 7.56 13.33 16.46
N SER A 99 6.66 12.49 17.01
CA SER A 99 6.86 11.04 17.02
C SER A 99 6.85 10.47 15.62
N LEU A 100 5.97 10.97 14.74
CA LEU A 100 5.92 10.55 13.33
C LEU A 100 7.24 10.87 12.62
N LEU A 101 7.80 12.06 12.80
CA LEU A 101 9.09 12.41 12.23
C LEU A 101 10.22 11.46 12.66
N GLY A 102 10.25 11.11 13.95
CA GLY A 102 11.21 10.12 14.47
C GLY A 102 11.05 8.75 13.82
N MET A 103 9.82 8.22 13.78
CA MET A 103 9.55 6.91 13.17
C MET A 103 9.82 6.90 11.66
N LEU A 104 9.56 7.99 10.95
CA LEU A 104 9.89 8.13 9.53
C LEU A 104 11.40 8.09 9.28
N ALA A 105 12.17 8.76 10.14
CA ALA A 105 13.62 8.72 10.07
C ALA A 105 14.16 7.30 10.35
N ASP A 106 13.67 6.65 11.40
CA ASP A 106 14.08 5.29 11.79
C ASP A 106 13.76 4.24 10.74
N SER A 107 12.59 4.35 10.09
CA SER A 107 12.19 3.42 9.03
C SER A 107 12.92 3.63 7.71
N ALA A 108 13.66 4.73 7.55
CA ALA A 108 14.29 5.14 6.30
C ALA A 108 13.33 5.13 5.10
N SER A 109 12.07 5.47 5.36
CA SER A 109 11.02 5.45 4.34
C SER A 109 11.29 6.45 3.22
N LYS A 110 11.11 6.02 1.98
CA LYS A 110 11.30 6.85 0.78
C LYS A 110 10.05 7.61 0.37
N LEU A 111 8.89 7.13 0.76
CA LEU A 111 7.59 7.77 0.54
C LEU A 111 6.78 7.69 1.83
N PHE A 112 5.97 8.70 2.07
CA PHE A 112 5.07 8.76 3.21
C PHE A 112 3.63 9.00 2.74
N PHE A 113 2.76 8.03 3.01
CA PHE A 113 1.34 8.06 2.64
C PHE A 113 0.48 8.35 3.86
N VAL A 114 -0.46 9.29 3.71
CA VAL A 114 -1.33 9.73 4.80
C VAL A 114 -2.78 9.89 4.33
N ASP A 115 -3.73 9.75 5.26
CA ASP A 115 -5.11 10.19 5.03
C ASP A 115 -5.27 11.70 5.29
N ALA A 116 -6.46 12.25 5.00
CA ALA A 116 -6.76 13.66 5.19
C ALA A 116 -6.56 14.12 6.63
N SER A 117 -6.90 13.30 7.60
CA SER A 117 -6.80 13.60 9.03
C SER A 117 -5.33 13.79 9.46
N VAL A 118 -4.50 12.79 9.12
CA VAL A 118 -3.06 12.85 9.40
C VAL A 118 -2.40 13.99 8.62
N ASN A 119 -2.77 14.17 7.35
CA ASN A 119 -2.26 15.26 6.51
C ASN A 119 -2.48 16.65 7.16
N LYS A 120 -3.66 16.84 7.75
CA LYS A 120 -3.98 18.05 8.51
C LYS A 120 -3.17 18.15 9.81
N ALA A 121 -3.05 17.05 10.54
CA ALA A 121 -2.35 17.03 11.82
C ALA A 121 -0.85 17.35 11.70
N ILE A 122 -0.20 16.93 10.60
CA ILE A 122 1.24 17.17 10.38
C ILE A 122 1.54 18.45 9.61
N ALA A 123 0.55 19.30 9.33
CA ALA A 123 0.75 20.52 8.53
C ALA A 123 1.88 21.42 9.05
N GLY A 124 2.04 21.51 10.38
CA GLY A 124 3.07 22.34 11.02
C GLY A 124 4.49 21.78 10.99
N VAL A 125 4.67 20.53 10.57
CA VAL A 125 5.99 19.87 10.50
C VAL A 125 6.32 19.35 9.09
N ARG A 126 5.47 19.64 8.12
CA ARG A 126 5.59 19.13 6.76
C ARG A 126 6.91 19.50 6.08
N ASP A 127 7.42 20.70 6.33
CA ASP A 127 8.68 21.20 5.83
C ASP A 127 9.91 20.46 6.39
N ARG A 128 9.71 19.69 7.45
CA ARG A 128 10.76 18.85 8.08
C ARG A 128 10.78 17.42 7.54
N LEU A 129 9.86 17.07 6.64
CA LEU A 129 9.86 15.75 5.99
C LEU A 129 11.01 15.68 4.98
N SER A 130 11.76 14.57 5.04
CA SER A 130 12.87 14.30 4.12
C SER A 130 12.47 13.49 2.89
N MET A 131 11.19 13.12 2.79
CA MET A 131 10.63 12.33 1.69
C MET A 131 9.34 12.95 1.18
N PRO A 132 8.91 12.62 -0.06
CA PRO A 132 7.60 13.03 -0.57
C PRO A 132 6.45 12.52 0.30
N LEU A 133 5.48 13.41 0.54
CA LEU A 133 4.22 13.14 1.22
C LEU A 133 3.12 12.95 0.19
N LEU A 134 2.32 11.91 0.36
CA LEU A 134 1.30 11.49 -0.58
C LEU A 134 0.01 11.18 0.16
N THR A 135 -1.15 11.42 -0.46
CA THR A 135 -2.44 11.18 0.18
C THR A 135 -3.05 9.85 -0.23
N LEU A 136 -3.68 9.17 0.74
CA LEU A 136 -4.43 7.92 0.53
C LEU A 136 -5.83 8.15 -0.05
N ASP A 137 -6.32 9.37 0.04
CA ASP A 137 -7.64 9.77 -0.40
C ASP A 137 -7.57 10.94 -1.40
N ASN A 138 -8.72 11.26 -2.01
CA ASN A 138 -8.83 12.35 -2.98
C ASN A 138 -8.79 13.76 -2.34
N SER A 139 -8.47 13.89 -1.07
CA SER A 139 -8.58 15.14 -0.30
C SER A 139 -7.41 16.10 -0.48
N GLY A 140 -6.35 15.67 -1.12
CA GLY A 140 -5.19 16.51 -1.44
C GLY A 140 -4.99 16.62 -2.94
N SER A 141 -4.85 17.85 -3.43
CA SER A 141 -4.52 18.10 -4.82
C SER A 141 -3.40 17.17 -5.31
N GLU A 142 -3.70 16.46 -6.38
CA GLU A 142 -2.78 16.11 -7.44
C GLU A 142 -2.02 14.81 -7.40
N PHE A 143 -1.82 14.12 -6.33
CA PHE A 143 -1.03 12.90 -6.45
C PHE A 143 -1.57 11.79 -5.59
N LEU A 144 -1.95 10.71 -6.12
CA LEU A 144 -1.17 9.56 -6.15
C LEU A 144 -1.84 8.24 -6.29
N ILE A 145 -2.72 7.85 -5.43
CA ILE A 145 -3.34 6.56 -5.69
C ILE A 145 -4.04 6.62 -7.04
N ARG A 146 -4.67 7.74 -7.37
CA ARG A 146 -5.29 7.90 -8.68
C ARG A 146 -4.29 7.96 -9.84
N SER A 147 -3.13 8.60 -9.68
CA SER A 147 -2.08 8.56 -10.71
C SER A 147 -1.31 7.24 -10.68
N LEU A 148 -1.18 6.61 -9.52
CA LEU A 148 -0.68 5.26 -9.37
C LEU A 148 -1.65 4.26 -10.02
N LEU A 149 -2.96 4.45 -9.86
CA LEU A 149 -4.01 3.61 -10.42
C LEU A 149 -4.33 3.92 -11.88
N LEU A 150 -4.03 5.12 -12.37
CA LEU A 150 -4.24 5.54 -13.77
C LEU A 150 -3.00 5.37 -14.65
N GLY A 151 -1.90 4.87 -14.13
CA GLY A 151 -0.77 4.43 -14.94
C GLY A 151 -1.26 3.38 -15.93
N GLU A 152 -1.09 3.69 -17.24
CA GLU A 152 -1.55 2.87 -18.34
C GLU A 152 -1.13 1.40 -18.18
N ASP A 153 -2.04 0.51 -18.57
CA ASP A 153 -1.93 -0.94 -18.58
C ASP A 153 -0.56 -1.47 -19.05
N GLN A 154 0.36 -1.69 -18.15
CA GLN A 154 1.45 -2.62 -18.39
C GLN A 154 1.69 -3.41 -17.11
N PRO A 155 1.42 -4.71 -17.12
CA PRO A 155 1.85 -5.59 -16.03
C PRO A 155 3.35 -5.75 -16.15
N GLU A 156 4.10 -4.88 -15.50
CA GLU A 156 5.53 -5.05 -15.47
C GLU A 156 5.92 -5.94 -14.31
N ARG A 157 6.60 -7.00 -14.71
CA ARG A 157 7.44 -7.91 -13.94
C ARG A 157 6.92 -8.28 -12.55
N ALA A 158 6.38 -9.46 -12.45
CA ALA A 158 6.30 -10.16 -11.18
C ALA A 158 7.65 -9.99 -10.47
N VAL A 159 7.65 -9.28 -9.35
CA VAL A 159 8.82 -9.23 -8.50
C VAL A 159 9.05 -10.65 -8.01
N THR A 160 10.16 -11.25 -8.41
CA THR A 160 10.57 -12.53 -7.88
C THR A 160 10.99 -12.25 -6.43
N PHE A 161 10.17 -12.70 -5.49
CA PHE A 161 10.55 -12.69 -4.09
C PHE A 161 11.78 -13.59 -3.95
N VAL A 162 12.90 -13.01 -3.53
CA VAL A 162 14.07 -13.78 -3.15
C VAL A 162 13.72 -14.41 -1.79
N ASN A 163 13.69 -15.75 -1.74
CA ASN A 163 13.54 -16.50 -0.50
C ASN A 163 14.77 -16.30 0.40
#